data_2d19304bf979fb28c242cd45598597b6
#
_entry.id   2d19304bf979fb28c242cd45598597b6
#
_cell.length_a   1.000
_cell.length_b   1.000
_cell.length_c   1.000
_cell.angle_alpha   90.00
_cell.angle_beta   90.00
_cell.angle_gamma   90.00
#
_symmetry.space_group_name_H-M   'P 1'
#
loop_
_entity.id
_entity.type
_entity.pdbx_description
1 polymer ?
#
loop_
_entity_poly.entity_id
_entity_poly.type
_entity_poly.pdbx_seq_one_letter_code
_entity_poly.pdbx_strand_id
1 'polypeptide(L)'
;LAEKGQKSYRAKQLFQWLYRKRVGSFQEMTDMPTSLLEELAQEYSIEPVKEITRQVAKDGTTKYLFQLADGSSVETVLMHFHFGESLCVTSQLGCNMGCTFCASGLLKKQRDLTAGEIVGQVMFVQKELDKIGKRVDNVVIMGTGEPFDNYDNVMRFCEIINSDLGLAIGARHITISTCGIVPRIKDFAKGHYQYNLAISLHAPNDALRRRLMPIDQVYPLDVLMDALHEYSEDNNRRITFEYILLHGVNDTDAHAIELANLIRGMNAYVNLIPYNQVDENGYVSTNEKVALHFYDVLMKHG
;
A
#
# COMPACT_ATOMS: atom_id res chain seq x y z
N LEU A 1 -15.62 -21.33 9.21
CA LEU A 1 -15.89 -22.74 8.93
C LEU A 1 -15.88 -23.63 10.18
N ALA A 2 -15.00 -23.36 11.17
CA ALA A 2 -14.98 -24.08 12.44
C ALA A 2 -16.32 -23.94 13.18
N GLU A 3 -16.88 -22.75 13.26
CA GLU A 3 -18.19 -22.46 13.86
C GLU A 3 -19.35 -23.18 13.15
N LYS A 4 -19.16 -23.49 11.86
CA LYS A 4 -20.10 -24.30 11.05
C LYS A 4 -19.80 -25.81 11.11
N GLY A 5 -18.99 -26.27 12.08
CA GLY A 5 -18.65 -27.68 12.29
C GLY A 5 -17.81 -28.31 11.18
N GLN A 6 -17.21 -27.49 10.30
CA GLN A 6 -16.43 -28.00 9.18
C GLN A 6 -14.99 -28.36 9.61
N LYS A 7 -14.46 -29.45 9.04
CA LYS A 7 -13.09 -29.88 9.28
C LYS A 7 -12.08 -28.88 8.69
N SER A 8 -10.92 -28.74 9.31
CA SER A 8 -9.88 -27.74 8.95
C SER A 8 -9.42 -27.82 7.48
N TYR A 9 -9.38 -29.02 6.88
CA TYR A 9 -9.00 -29.16 5.47
C TYR A 9 -9.97 -28.46 4.51
N ARG A 10 -11.25 -28.29 4.89
CA ARG A 10 -12.22 -27.55 4.10
C ARG A 10 -11.88 -26.09 3.98
N ALA A 11 -11.27 -25.51 5.02
CA ALA A 11 -10.78 -24.12 4.93
C ALA A 11 -9.67 -24.00 3.88
N LYS A 12 -8.77 -24.97 3.79
CA LYS A 12 -7.72 -24.99 2.75
C LYS A 12 -8.31 -25.14 1.35
N GLN A 13 -9.29 -26.04 1.18
CA GLN A 13 -9.99 -26.19 -0.11
C GLN A 13 -10.66 -24.88 -0.53
N LEU A 14 -11.46 -24.29 0.37
CA LEU A 14 -12.13 -23.00 0.10
C LEU A 14 -11.12 -21.92 -0.28
N PHE A 15 -10.04 -21.79 0.49
CA PHE A 15 -8.99 -20.82 0.25
C PHE A 15 -8.35 -20.99 -1.15
N GLN A 16 -8.06 -22.25 -1.54
CA GLN A 16 -7.50 -22.55 -2.86
C GLN A 16 -8.51 -22.25 -3.99
N TRP A 17 -9.79 -22.52 -3.80
CA TRP A 17 -10.81 -22.17 -4.76
C TRP A 17 -10.90 -20.65 -4.96
N LEU A 18 -10.91 -19.89 -3.86
CA LEU A 18 -11.01 -18.44 -3.90
C LEU A 18 -9.76 -17.80 -4.53
N TYR A 19 -8.56 -18.14 -4.05
CA TYR A 19 -7.36 -17.35 -4.31
C TYR A 19 -6.38 -18.00 -5.30
N ARG A 20 -6.43 -19.32 -5.52
CA ARG A 20 -5.58 -20.02 -6.50
C ARG A 20 -6.33 -20.28 -7.79
N LYS A 21 -7.53 -20.85 -7.71
CA LYS A 21 -8.37 -21.11 -8.88
C LYS A 21 -9.17 -19.87 -9.32
N ARG A 22 -9.40 -18.94 -8.40
CA ARG A 22 -10.02 -17.63 -8.65
C ARG A 22 -11.42 -17.72 -9.27
N VAL A 23 -12.23 -18.63 -8.74
CA VAL A 23 -13.61 -18.80 -9.19
C VAL A 23 -14.47 -17.55 -9.00
N GLY A 24 -15.50 -17.39 -9.82
CA GLY A 24 -16.45 -16.29 -9.76
C GLY A 24 -17.68 -16.59 -8.88
N SER A 25 -17.92 -17.88 -8.59
CA SER A 25 -19.08 -18.30 -7.80
C SER A 25 -18.76 -19.51 -6.91
N PHE A 26 -19.54 -19.69 -5.83
CA PHE A 26 -19.42 -20.86 -4.96
C PHE A 26 -19.76 -22.16 -5.69
N GLN A 27 -20.66 -22.11 -6.69
CA GLN A 27 -21.13 -23.27 -7.47
C GLN A 27 -20.00 -23.91 -8.30
N GLU A 28 -18.92 -23.19 -8.59
CA GLU A 28 -17.75 -23.72 -9.31
C GLU A 28 -16.86 -24.62 -8.42
N MET A 29 -17.09 -24.65 -7.11
CA MET A 29 -16.26 -25.38 -6.13
C MET A 29 -16.70 -26.87 -6.03
N THR A 30 -16.41 -27.65 -7.06
CA THR A 30 -16.95 -29.00 -7.30
C THR A 30 -16.58 -30.08 -6.29
N ASP A 31 -15.55 -29.87 -5.46
CA ASP A 31 -15.09 -30.81 -4.43
C ASP A 31 -15.56 -30.44 -3.01
N MET A 32 -16.51 -29.50 -2.91
CA MET A 32 -17.08 -29.06 -1.64
C MET A 32 -18.57 -29.44 -1.54
N PRO A 33 -19.09 -29.69 -0.31
CA PRO A 33 -20.49 -30.04 -0.12
C PRO A 33 -21.44 -28.92 -0.61
N THR A 34 -22.42 -29.26 -1.42
CA THR A 34 -23.38 -28.31 -2.00
C THR A 34 -24.11 -27.51 -0.91
N SER A 35 -24.54 -28.17 0.17
CA SER A 35 -25.24 -27.48 1.28
C SER A 35 -24.36 -26.42 1.97
N LEU A 36 -23.05 -26.66 2.10
CA LEU A 36 -22.12 -25.67 2.64
C LEU A 36 -21.93 -24.50 1.67
N LEU A 37 -21.85 -24.77 0.36
CA LEU A 37 -21.70 -23.73 -0.66
C LEU A 37 -22.95 -22.84 -0.75
N GLU A 38 -24.14 -23.42 -0.63
CA GLU A 38 -25.40 -22.68 -0.58
C GLU A 38 -25.50 -21.78 0.66
N GLU A 39 -25.08 -22.29 1.83
CA GLU A 39 -25.01 -21.52 3.07
C GLU A 39 -24.01 -20.35 2.95
N LEU A 40 -22.80 -20.61 2.42
CA LEU A 40 -21.79 -19.57 2.22
C LEU A 40 -22.27 -18.51 1.23
N ALA A 41 -22.95 -18.89 0.17
CA ALA A 41 -23.46 -17.96 -0.84
C ALA A 41 -24.55 -17.00 -0.30
N GLN A 42 -25.25 -17.39 0.77
CA GLN A 42 -26.23 -16.52 1.44
C GLN A 42 -25.55 -15.46 2.34
N GLU A 43 -24.40 -15.80 2.92
CA GLU A 43 -23.74 -14.95 3.91
C GLU A 43 -22.58 -14.12 3.33
N TYR A 44 -21.92 -14.61 2.25
CA TYR A 44 -20.67 -14.04 1.73
C TYR A 44 -20.72 -13.81 0.22
N SER A 45 -19.98 -12.81 -0.23
CA SER A 45 -19.69 -12.56 -1.64
C SER A 45 -18.24 -12.93 -1.97
N ILE A 46 -18.02 -13.56 -3.13
CA ILE A 46 -16.67 -13.84 -3.67
C ILE A 46 -16.07 -12.61 -4.33
N GLU A 47 -16.90 -11.73 -4.87
CA GLU A 47 -16.49 -10.53 -5.57
C GLU A 47 -16.86 -9.28 -4.77
N PRO A 48 -15.98 -8.84 -3.84
CA PRO A 48 -16.25 -7.70 -2.96
C PRO A 48 -16.11 -6.35 -3.68
N VAL A 49 -15.58 -6.33 -4.90
CA VAL A 49 -15.41 -5.13 -5.72
C VAL A 49 -16.02 -5.34 -7.10
N LYS A 50 -16.62 -4.27 -7.66
CA LYS A 50 -17.15 -4.23 -9.02
C LYS A 50 -16.55 -3.03 -9.76
N GLU A 51 -16.02 -3.24 -10.96
CA GLU A 51 -15.52 -2.14 -11.77
C GLU A 51 -16.65 -1.19 -12.18
N ILE A 52 -16.45 0.11 -11.92
CA ILE A 52 -17.30 1.19 -12.44
C ILE A 52 -16.73 1.67 -13.76
N THR A 53 -15.43 1.96 -13.78
CA THR A 53 -14.71 2.48 -14.95
C THR A 53 -13.20 2.28 -14.78
N ARG A 54 -12.47 2.44 -15.87
CA ARG A 54 -11.00 2.50 -15.88
C ARG A 54 -10.48 3.58 -16.80
N GLN A 55 -9.33 4.10 -16.45
CA GLN A 55 -8.55 5.03 -17.28
C GLN A 55 -7.22 4.38 -17.62
N VAL A 56 -6.83 4.42 -18.89
CA VAL A 56 -5.58 3.84 -19.36
C VAL A 56 -4.69 4.95 -19.90
N ALA A 57 -3.50 5.11 -19.32
CA ALA A 57 -2.49 6.05 -19.76
C ALA A 57 -1.73 5.53 -20.99
N LYS A 58 -0.94 6.40 -21.64
CA LYS A 58 -0.19 6.05 -22.87
C LYS A 58 0.86 4.95 -22.64
N ASP A 59 1.39 4.84 -21.44
CA ASP A 59 2.37 3.83 -21.03
C ASP A 59 1.71 2.51 -20.60
N GLY A 60 0.38 2.40 -20.68
CA GLY A 60 -0.41 1.25 -20.26
C GLY A 60 -0.86 1.29 -18.80
N THR A 61 -0.32 2.19 -17.96
CA THR A 61 -0.77 2.34 -16.57
C THR A 61 -2.28 2.48 -16.53
N THR A 62 -2.94 1.62 -15.75
CA THR A 62 -4.41 1.55 -15.70
C THR A 62 -4.91 1.88 -14.30
N LYS A 63 -5.71 2.92 -14.18
CA LYS A 63 -6.40 3.28 -12.94
C LYS A 63 -7.83 2.78 -13.00
N TYR A 64 -8.17 1.90 -12.09
CA TYR A 64 -9.51 1.35 -11.91
C TYR A 64 -10.26 2.14 -10.84
N LEU A 65 -11.55 2.34 -11.05
CA LEU A 65 -12.51 2.78 -10.05
C LEU A 65 -13.44 1.61 -9.75
N PHE A 66 -13.39 1.10 -8.52
CA PHE A 66 -14.22 0.01 -8.06
C PHE A 66 -15.33 0.51 -7.13
N GLN A 67 -16.50 -0.11 -7.22
CA GLN A 67 -17.59 0.01 -6.26
C GLN A 67 -17.52 -1.12 -5.25
N LEU A 68 -17.70 -0.80 -3.99
CA LEU A 68 -17.84 -1.74 -2.87
C LEU A 68 -19.30 -2.08 -2.61
N ALA A 69 -19.56 -3.08 -1.78
CA ALA A 69 -20.91 -3.56 -1.49
C ALA A 69 -21.83 -2.49 -0.85
N ASP A 70 -21.26 -1.53 -0.12
CA ASP A 70 -21.99 -0.41 0.49
C ASP A 70 -22.22 0.78 -0.46
N GLY A 71 -21.83 0.65 -1.74
CA GLY A 71 -21.95 1.68 -2.75
C GLY A 71 -20.81 2.70 -2.79
N SER A 72 -19.88 2.65 -1.83
CA SER A 72 -18.68 3.50 -1.85
C SER A 72 -17.70 3.08 -2.94
N SER A 73 -16.74 3.94 -3.27
CA SER A 73 -15.80 3.69 -4.37
C SER A 73 -14.36 3.81 -3.92
N VAL A 74 -13.50 2.98 -4.52
CA VAL A 74 -12.05 2.97 -4.28
C VAL A 74 -11.27 2.94 -5.60
N GLU A 75 -10.09 3.54 -5.60
CA GLU A 75 -9.17 3.50 -6.73
C GLU A 75 -8.08 2.44 -6.52
N THR A 76 -7.67 1.83 -7.62
CA THR A 76 -6.56 0.86 -7.69
C THR A 76 -5.78 1.13 -8.97
N VAL A 77 -4.45 1.07 -8.94
CA VAL A 77 -3.62 1.39 -10.10
C VAL A 77 -2.72 0.22 -10.45
N LEU A 78 -2.85 -0.27 -11.68
CA LEU A 78 -1.95 -1.26 -12.28
C LEU A 78 -0.88 -0.52 -13.07
N MET A 79 0.38 -0.79 -12.76
CA MET A 79 1.58 -0.24 -13.41
C MET A 79 2.40 -1.34 -14.04
N HIS A 80 2.94 -1.08 -15.23
CA HIS A 80 3.76 -2.02 -15.99
C HIS A 80 5.23 -1.63 -15.89
N PHE A 81 6.05 -2.51 -15.32
CA PHE A 81 7.48 -2.32 -15.24
C PHE A 81 8.23 -3.46 -15.94
N HIS A 82 9.49 -3.24 -16.28
CA HIS A 82 10.34 -4.29 -16.87
C HIS A 82 10.55 -5.50 -15.93
N PHE A 83 10.35 -5.31 -14.63
CA PHE A 83 10.47 -6.35 -13.59
C PHE A 83 9.12 -6.98 -13.21
N GLY A 84 8.04 -6.64 -13.89
CA GLY A 84 6.70 -7.24 -13.69
C GLY A 84 5.58 -6.24 -13.46
N GLU A 85 4.39 -6.78 -13.22
CA GLU A 85 3.16 -6.03 -12.99
C GLU A 85 3.05 -5.62 -11.52
N SER A 86 2.96 -4.31 -11.26
CA SER A 86 2.84 -3.74 -9.90
C SER A 86 1.45 -3.17 -9.68
N LEU A 87 0.83 -3.51 -8.57
CA LEU A 87 -0.50 -3.04 -8.21
C LEU A 87 -0.47 -2.16 -6.96
N CYS A 88 -0.97 -0.94 -7.09
CA CYS A 88 -1.18 -0.02 -5.98
C CYS A 88 -2.62 -0.16 -5.48
N VAL A 89 -2.80 -0.53 -4.20
CA VAL A 89 -4.12 -0.77 -3.60
C VAL A 89 -4.46 0.26 -2.52
N THR A 90 -5.75 0.53 -2.40
CA THR A 90 -6.37 1.40 -1.39
C THR A 90 -6.66 0.61 -0.12
N SER A 91 -6.43 1.20 1.05
CA SER A 91 -6.65 0.60 2.38
C SER A 91 -7.80 1.20 3.19
N GLN A 92 -8.26 2.40 2.84
CA GLN A 92 -9.34 3.12 3.57
C GLN A 92 -10.21 3.92 2.60
N LEU A 93 -11.42 4.23 3.02
CA LEU A 93 -12.26 5.26 2.39
C LEU A 93 -11.93 6.62 3.00
N GLY A 94 -11.16 7.45 2.27
CA GLY A 94 -10.60 8.69 2.76
C GLY A 94 -9.42 8.50 3.71
N CYS A 95 -8.88 9.58 4.27
CA CYS A 95 -7.71 9.56 5.15
C CYS A 95 -7.77 10.71 6.15
N ASN A 96 -7.45 10.43 7.43
CA ASN A 96 -7.43 11.46 8.48
C ASN A 96 -6.03 12.03 8.78
N MET A 97 -5.00 11.63 8.02
CA MET A 97 -3.63 12.10 8.30
C MET A 97 -3.42 13.57 7.93
N GLY A 98 -4.24 14.12 7.02
CA GLY A 98 -4.27 15.55 6.71
C GLY A 98 -3.01 16.06 6.00
N CYS A 99 -2.27 15.20 5.29
CA CYS A 99 -1.11 15.63 4.49
C CYS A 99 -1.52 16.67 3.47
N THR A 100 -0.90 17.86 3.51
CA THR A 100 -1.35 19.04 2.77
C THR A 100 -1.14 18.95 1.26
N PHE A 101 -0.28 18.05 0.80
CA PHE A 101 0.01 17.82 -0.63
C PHE A 101 -0.81 16.65 -1.22
N CYS A 102 -1.51 15.87 -0.39
CA CYS A 102 -2.14 14.62 -0.82
C CYS A 102 -3.62 14.83 -1.18
N ALA A 103 -4.04 14.31 -2.33
CA ALA A 103 -5.44 14.31 -2.74
C ALA A 103 -6.34 13.55 -1.75
N SER A 104 -5.84 12.45 -1.15
CA SER A 104 -6.56 11.70 -0.13
C SER A 104 -6.79 12.50 1.17
N GLY A 105 -5.97 13.52 1.44
CA GLY A 105 -6.15 14.43 2.57
C GLY A 105 -7.38 15.34 2.45
N LEU A 106 -7.90 15.52 1.24
CA LEU A 106 -9.15 16.27 0.97
C LEU A 106 -10.39 15.47 1.36
N LEU A 107 -10.27 14.14 1.45
CA LEU A 107 -11.35 13.21 1.76
C LEU A 107 -11.19 12.72 3.20
N LYS A 108 -12.05 13.18 4.09
CA LYS A 108 -12.07 12.65 5.47
C LYS A 108 -12.30 11.13 5.46
N LYS A 109 -11.59 10.42 6.32
CA LYS A 109 -11.79 8.98 6.53
C LYS A 109 -13.24 8.70 6.90
N GLN A 110 -13.89 7.82 6.15
CA GLN A 110 -15.22 7.31 6.43
C GLN A 110 -15.14 5.98 7.19
N ARG A 111 -14.30 5.05 6.70
CA ARG A 111 -14.04 3.76 7.34
C ARG A 111 -12.77 3.10 6.82
N ASP A 112 -12.35 2.09 7.54
CA ASP A 112 -11.35 1.13 7.08
C ASP A 112 -11.94 0.20 6.02
N LEU A 113 -11.13 -0.23 5.07
CA LEU A 113 -11.47 -1.37 4.23
C LEU A 113 -11.19 -2.66 4.99
N THR A 114 -12.08 -3.62 4.84
CA THR A 114 -11.83 -4.99 5.31
C THR A 114 -10.71 -5.65 4.51
N ALA A 115 -10.04 -6.65 5.08
CA ALA A 115 -9.03 -7.44 4.35
C ALA A 115 -9.60 -8.01 3.03
N GLY A 116 -10.87 -8.44 3.02
CA GLY A 116 -11.55 -8.94 1.82
C GLY A 116 -11.72 -7.90 0.73
N GLU A 117 -12.05 -6.65 1.07
CA GLU A 117 -12.18 -5.55 0.11
C GLU A 117 -10.82 -5.16 -0.49
N ILE A 118 -9.74 -5.20 0.33
CA ILE A 118 -8.37 -4.94 -0.17
C ILE A 118 -7.92 -6.08 -1.10
N VAL A 119 -8.14 -7.35 -0.70
CA VAL A 119 -7.85 -8.53 -1.54
C VAL A 119 -8.65 -8.48 -2.84
N GLY A 120 -9.92 -8.05 -2.79
CA GLY A 120 -10.79 -7.95 -3.96
C GLY A 120 -10.20 -7.10 -5.07
N GLN A 121 -9.51 -6.00 -4.75
CA GLN A 121 -8.81 -5.16 -5.72
C GLN A 121 -7.74 -5.98 -6.47
N VAL A 122 -6.93 -6.76 -5.74
CA VAL A 122 -5.88 -7.61 -6.34
C VAL A 122 -6.51 -8.73 -7.16
N MET A 123 -7.55 -9.37 -6.64
CA MET A 123 -8.21 -10.50 -7.31
C MET A 123 -8.86 -10.10 -8.63
N PHE A 124 -9.50 -8.92 -8.68
CA PHE A 124 -10.08 -8.41 -9.91
C PHE A 124 -9.00 -8.22 -10.99
N VAL A 125 -7.92 -7.51 -10.66
CA VAL A 125 -6.84 -7.24 -11.61
C VAL A 125 -6.10 -8.53 -12.00
N GLN A 126 -5.90 -9.46 -11.05
CA GLN A 126 -5.28 -10.74 -11.35
C GLN A 126 -6.12 -11.55 -12.38
N LYS A 127 -7.46 -11.57 -12.25
CA LYS A 127 -8.33 -12.23 -13.23
C LYS A 127 -8.22 -11.60 -14.63
N GLU A 128 -8.02 -10.28 -14.72
CA GLU A 128 -7.76 -9.61 -16.01
C GLU A 128 -6.39 -10.02 -16.59
N LEU A 129 -5.36 -10.05 -15.76
CA LEU A 129 -4.01 -10.45 -16.17
C LEU A 129 -3.93 -11.93 -16.59
N ASP A 130 -4.69 -12.82 -15.94
CA ASP A 130 -4.79 -14.24 -16.31
C ASP A 130 -5.21 -14.43 -17.77
N LYS A 131 -6.10 -13.56 -18.31
CA LYS A 131 -6.57 -13.62 -19.70
C LYS A 131 -5.45 -13.41 -20.73
N ILE A 132 -4.37 -12.77 -20.31
CA ILE A 132 -3.19 -12.47 -21.15
C ILE A 132 -1.92 -13.20 -20.68
N GLY A 133 -2.07 -14.18 -19.79
CA GLY A 133 -0.97 -15.01 -19.29
C GLY A 133 0.02 -14.27 -18.37
N LYS A 134 -0.40 -13.16 -17.75
CA LYS A 134 0.38 -12.38 -16.80
C LYS A 134 -0.12 -12.57 -15.37
N ARG A 135 0.64 -12.05 -14.41
CA ARG A 135 0.26 -12.06 -12.99
C ARG A 135 0.61 -10.73 -12.32
N VAL A 136 -0.02 -10.47 -11.19
CA VAL A 136 0.45 -9.42 -10.26
C VAL A 136 1.74 -9.92 -9.61
N ASP A 137 2.84 -9.24 -9.86
CA ASP A 137 4.17 -9.59 -9.32
C ASP A 137 4.46 -8.83 -8.03
N ASN A 138 4.06 -7.55 -7.96
CA ASN A 138 4.32 -6.67 -6.82
C ASN A 138 3.03 -5.99 -6.37
N VAL A 139 2.91 -5.75 -5.07
CA VAL A 139 1.80 -5.00 -4.48
C VAL A 139 2.35 -3.91 -3.57
N VAL A 140 1.88 -2.68 -3.76
CA VAL A 140 2.19 -1.56 -2.89
C VAL A 140 0.90 -1.02 -2.27
N ILE A 141 0.90 -0.85 -0.95
CA ILE A 141 -0.25 -0.32 -0.22
C ILE A 141 0.02 1.18 -0.05
N MET A 142 -0.23 1.92 -1.14
CA MET A 142 0.08 3.34 -1.29
C MET A 142 -1.09 4.12 -1.93
N GLY A 143 -2.27 3.50 -2.03
CA GLY A 143 -3.50 4.15 -2.46
C GLY A 143 -4.10 5.05 -1.39
N THR A 144 -5.42 5.23 -1.41
CA THR A 144 -6.10 6.06 -0.42
C THR A 144 -6.07 5.41 0.97
N GLY A 145 -5.71 6.21 1.98
CA GLY A 145 -5.68 5.82 3.38
C GLY A 145 -4.27 5.73 3.96
N GLU A 146 -4.23 5.52 5.28
CA GLU A 146 -3.01 5.21 6.03
C GLU A 146 -3.06 3.72 6.42
N PRO A 147 -2.20 2.86 5.85
CA PRO A 147 -2.26 1.41 6.11
C PRO A 147 -2.10 1.05 7.58
N PHE A 148 -1.27 1.78 8.33
CA PHE A 148 -1.06 1.48 9.74
C PHE A 148 -2.17 2.01 10.67
N ASP A 149 -3.07 2.84 10.17
CA ASP A 149 -4.33 3.17 10.83
C ASP A 149 -5.41 2.09 10.63
N ASN A 150 -5.23 1.23 9.60
CA ASN A 150 -6.01 0.01 9.32
C ASN A 150 -5.18 -1.26 9.49
N TYR A 151 -4.33 -1.31 10.50
CA TYR A 151 -3.24 -2.28 10.64
C TYR A 151 -3.68 -3.74 10.53
N ASP A 152 -4.69 -4.16 11.29
CA ASP A 152 -5.09 -5.57 11.38
C ASP A 152 -5.64 -6.10 10.05
N ASN A 153 -6.44 -5.31 9.33
CA ASN A 153 -6.94 -5.68 8.01
C ASN A 153 -5.83 -5.71 6.97
N VAL A 154 -4.90 -4.75 7.01
CA VAL A 154 -3.75 -4.69 6.10
C VAL A 154 -2.83 -5.89 6.32
N MET A 155 -2.52 -6.23 7.56
CA MET A 155 -1.69 -7.41 7.86
C MET A 155 -2.37 -8.69 7.42
N ARG A 156 -3.67 -8.82 7.66
CA ARG A 156 -4.47 -9.96 7.19
C ARG A 156 -4.51 -10.05 5.66
N PHE A 157 -4.65 -8.92 4.98
CA PHE A 157 -4.53 -8.83 3.53
C PHE A 157 -3.17 -9.35 3.03
N CYS A 158 -2.06 -8.89 3.63
CA CYS A 158 -0.72 -9.32 3.26
C CYS A 158 -0.53 -10.84 3.43
N GLU A 159 -1.03 -11.42 4.54
CA GLU A 159 -1.01 -12.86 4.77
C GLU A 159 -1.76 -13.63 3.67
N ILE A 160 -2.93 -13.14 3.27
CA ILE A 160 -3.76 -13.81 2.24
C ILE A 160 -3.05 -13.81 0.89
N ILE A 161 -2.53 -12.68 0.43
CA ILE A 161 -1.89 -12.61 -0.90
C ILE A 161 -0.51 -13.27 -0.94
N ASN A 162 0.17 -13.37 0.21
CA ASN A 162 1.47 -14.05 0.34
C ASN A 162 1.34 -15.58 0.43
N SER A 163 0.18 -16.11 0.81
CA SER A 163 -0.03 -17.53 1.04
C SER A 163 0.23 -18.39 -0.20
N ASP A 164 1.04 -19.43 -0.05
CA ASP A 164 1.33 -20.44 -1.09
C ASP A 164 0.08 -21.21 -1.56
N LEU A 165 -0.99 -21.19 -0.77
CA LEU A 165 -2.28 -21.78 -1.13
C LEU A 165 -3.10 -20.92 -2.09
N GLY A 166 -2.69 -19.66 -2.31
CA GLY A 166 -3.43 -18.67 -3.09
C GLY A 166 -2.60 -18.02 -4.20
N LEU A 167 -2.48 -16.70 -4.12
CA LEU A 167 -1.77 -15.87 -5.11
C LEU A 167 -0.25 -16.07 -5.06
N ALA A 168 0.30 -16.44 -3.91
CA ALA A 168 1.72 -16.67 -3.68
C ALA A 168 2.60 -15.49 -4.12
N ILE A 169 2.16 -14.25 -3.82
CA ILE A 169 2.99 -13.06 -4.02
C ILE A 169 4.06 -13.07 -2.93
N GLY A 170 5.32 -13.15 -3.32
CA GLY A 170 6.43 -13.22 -2.37
C GLY A 170 6.44 -12.04 -1.40
N ALA A 171 6.74 -12.27 -0.13
CA ALA A 171 6.69 -11.23 0.91
C ALA A 171 7.54 -9.99 0.55
N ARG A 172 8.69 -10.18 -0.13
CA ARG A 172 9.55 -9.09 -0.60
C ARG A 172 8.99 -8.30 -1.79
N HIS A 173 7.89 -8.73 -2.34
CA HIS A 173 7.13 -8.04 -3.40
C HIS A 173 5.89 -7.33 -2.86
N ILE A 174 5.73 -7.27 -1.53
CA ILE A 174 4.65 -6.56 -0.85
C ILE A 174 5.29 -5.42 -0.07
N THR A 175 4.91 -4.18 -0.38
CA THR A 175 5.39 -2.97 0.28
C THR A 175 4.25 -2.27 0.99
N ILE A 176 4.43 -2.02 2.28
CA ILE A 176 3.49 -1.26 3.10
C ILE A 176 4.11 0.12 3.34
N SER A 177 3.39 1.18 2.96
CA SER A 177 3.82 2.56 3.22
C SER A 177 3.05 3.14 4.39
N THR A 178 3.72 3.89 5.25
CA THR A 178 3.08 4.58 6.36
C THR A 178 3.60 6.00 6.52
N CYS A 179 2.75 6.90 6.98
CA CYS A 179 3.15 8.26 7.34
C CYS A 179 3.96 8.32 8.66
N GLY A 180 4.16 7.18 9.34
CA GLY A 180 4.96 7.10 10.55
C GLY A 180 4.16 6.99 11.85
N ILE A 181 3.15 6.11 11.90
CA ILE A 181 2.45 5.76 13.15
C ILE A 181 3.37 4.87 13.99
N VAL A 182 4.18 5.51 14.86
CA VAL A 182 5.26 4.87 15.61
C VAL A 182 4.86 3.61 16.38
N PRO A 183 3.74 3.57 17.14
CA PRO A 183 3.34 2.33 17.81
C PRO A 183 3.16 1.16 16.86
N ARG A 184 2.63 1.40 15.65
CA ARG A 184 2.42 0.36 14.63
C ARG A 184 3.71 -0.05 13.92
N ILE A 185 4.67 0.86 13.78
CA ILE A 185 6.03 0.50 13.31
C ILE A 185 6.65 -0.50 14.30
N LYS A 186 6.53 -0.24 15.61
CA LYS A 186 7.02 -1.15 16.65
C LYS A 186 6.28 -2.50 16.67
N ASP A 187 4.97 -2.51 16.45
CA ASP A 187 4.19 -3.76 16.30
C ASP A 187 4.64 -4.54 15.05
N PHE A 188 4.88 -3.84 13.94
CA PHE A 188 5.38 -4.43 12.70
C PHE A 188 6.79 -5.03 12.86
N ALA A 189 7.67 -4.36 13.58
CA ALA A 189 9.01 -4.85 13.92
C ALA A 189 8.95 -6.18 14.68
N LYS A 190 8.13 -6.25 15.73
CA LYS A 190 7.92 -7.47 16.54
C LYS A 190 7.36 -8.66 15.75
N GLY A 191 6.64 -8.39 14.68
CA GLY A 191 6.10 -9.43 13.80
C GLY A 191 7.15 -10.13 12.93
N HIS A 192 8.37 -9.62 12.83
CA HIS A 192 9.47 -10.12 12.00
C HIS A 192 9.04 -10.45 10.56
N TYR A 193 8.13 -9.63 10.02
CA TYR A 193 7.60 -9.82 8.68
C TYR A 193 8.67 -9.59 7.61
N GLN A 194 8.57 -10.33 6.49
CA GLN A 194 9.44 -10.15 5.35
C GLN A 194 8.87 -9.17 4.31
N TYR A 195 7.79 -8.46 4.63
CA TYR A 195 7.24 -7.37 3.82
C TYR A 195 8.17 -6.16 3.84
N ASN A 196 8.16 -5.36 2.79
CA ASN A 196 8.94 -4.12 2.74
C ASN A 196 8.19 -3.00 3.49
N LEU A 197 8.95 -2.18 4.20
CA LEU A 197 8.45 -0.99 4.88
C LEU A 197 8.90 0.26 4.11
N ALA A 198 7.94 1.11 3.74
CA ALA A 198 8.18 2.43 3.19
C ALA A 198 7.65 3.49 4.16
N ILE A 199 8.38 4.58 4.32
CA ILE A 199 8.03 5.69 5.20
C ILE A 199 7.80 6.94 4.36
N SER A 200 6.60 7.46 4.39
CA SER A 200 6.26 8.77 3.85
C SER A 200 6.93 9.86 4.71
N LEU A 201 8.16 10.23 4.32
CA LEU A 201 8.97 11.19 5.08
C LEU A 201 8.69 12.64 4.63
N HIS A 202 8.91 12.92 3.36
CA HIS A 202 8.58 14.14 2.60
C HIS A 202 9.20 15.45 3.12
N ALA A 203 9.89 15.43 4.25
CA ALA A 203 10.63 16.55 4.80
C ALA A 203 11.82 16.06 5.65
N PRO A 204 12.95 16.78 5.69
CA PRO A 204 14.14 16.38 6.42
C PRO A 204 14.20 16.94 7.85
N ASN A 205 13.25 17.81 8.24
CA ASN A 205 13.17 18.42 9.57
C ASN A 205 11.72 18.58 10.03
N ASP A 206 11.49 18.66 11.36
CA ASP A 206 10.17 18.76 11.96
C ASP A 206 9.40 20.00 11.54
N ALA A 207 10.05 21.14 11.41
CA ALA A 207 9.37 22.38 11.05
C ALA A 207 8.67 22.26 9.70
N LEU A 208 9.34 21.68 8.72
CA LEU A 208 8.78 21.45 7.39
C LEU A 208 7.81 20.26 7.40
N ARG A 209 8.17 19.16 8.07
CA ARG A 209 7.35 17.97 8.14
C ARG A 209 5.99 18.25 8.80
N ARG A 210 5.96 18.98 9.89
CA ARG A 210 4.73 19.39 10.59
C ARG A 210 3.79 20.21 9.72
N ARG A 211 4.36 21.03 8.83
CA ARG A 211 3.59 21.83 7.86
C ARG A 211 2.98 20.94 6.78
N LEU A 212 3.74 19.95 6.28
CA LEU A 212 3.32 19.06 5.20
C LEU A 212 2.49 17.89 5.69
N MET A 213 2.82 17.36 6.86
CA MET A 213 2.27 16.14 7.45
C MET A 213 1.96 16.36 8.94
N PRO A 214 0.71 16.64 9.31
CA PRO A 214 0.34 16.94 10.70
C PRO A 214 0.66 15.82 11.70
N ILE A 215 0.86 14.59 11.26
CA ILE A 215 1.27 13.45 12.11
C ILE A 215 2.58 13.72 12.87
N ASP A 216 3.42 14.61 12.37
CA ASP A 216 4.65 15.05 13.00
C ASP A 216 4.43 15.72 14.38
N GLN A 217 3.24 16.28 14.62
CA GLN A 217 2.86 16.82 15.92
C GLN A 217 2.73 15.72 16.97
N VAL A 218 2.39 14.50 16.56
CA VAL A 218 2.21 13.34 17.44
C VAL A 218 3.49 12.53 17.52
N TYR A 219 4.18 12.35 16.39
CA TYR A 219 5.42 11.59 16.28
C TYR A 219 6.46 12.44 15.53
N PRO A 220 7.22 13.32 16.25
CA PRO A 220 8.33 14.07 15.68
C PRO A 220 9.41 13.16 15.09
N LEU A 221 10.28 13.73 14.27
CA LEU A 221 11.30 12.97 13.54
C LEU A 221 12.25 12.19 14.45
N ASP A 222 12.62 12.72 15.61
CA ASP A 222 13.44 11.99 16.57
C ASP A 222 12.76 10.70 17.04
N VAL A 223 11.50 10.76 17.43
CA VAL A 223 10.69 9.59 17.86
C VAL A 223 10.48 8.60 16.72
N LEU A 224 10.25 9.11 15.51
CA LEU A 224 10.09 8.27 14.31
C LEU A 224 11.40 7.57 13.97
N MET A 225 12.53 8.30 13.93
CA MET A 225 13.83 7.75 13.56
C MET A 225 14.32 6.72 14.57
N ASP A 226 14.11 6.94 15.87
CA ASP A 226 14.43 5.95 16.91
C ASP A 226 13.68 4.63 16.67
N ALA A 227 12.38 4.69 16.36
CA ALA A 227 11.61 3.48 16.06
C ALA A 227 12.06 2.78 14.76
N LEU A 228 12.56 3.54 13.78
CA LEU A 228 13.08 2.99 12.53
C LEU A 228 14.48 2.38 12.72
N HIS A 229 15.30 2.93 13.60
CA HIS A 229 16.57 2.30 14.01
C HIS A 229 16.31 0.97 14.71
N GLU A 230 15.41 0.93 15.71
CA GLU A 230 14.99 -0.31 16.36
C GLU A 230 14.51 -1.35 15.31
N TYR A 231 13.63 -0.94 14.37
CA TYR A 231 13.16 -1.82 13.30
C TYR A 231 14.31 -2.35 12.42
N SER A 232 15.26 -1.49 12.03
CA SER A 232 16.38 -1.86 11.15
C SER A 232 17.33 -2.85 11.83
N GLU A 233 17.63 -2.66 13.12
CA GLU A 233 18.47 -3.55 13.92
C GLU A 233 17.82 -4.94 14.11
N ASP A 234 16.56 -4.97 14.51
CA ASP A 234 15.82 -6.21 14.80
C ASP A 234 15.54 -7.05 13.55
N ASN A 235 15.29 -6.41 12.41
CA ASN A 235 14.83 -7.10 11.20
C ASN A 235 15.90 -7.19 10.10
N ASN A 236 17.00 -6.46 10.21
CA ASN A 236 18.04 -6.38 9.16
C ASN A 236 17.46 -6.11 7.77
N ARG A 237 16.47 -5.24 7.70
CA ARG A 237 15.71 -4.92 6.47
C ARG A 237 15.96 -3.50 6.03
N ARG A 238 16.02 -3.31 4.72
CA ARG A 238 16.12 -1.97 4.12
C ARG A 238 14.79 -1.24 4.27
N ILE A 239 14.85 0.02 4.67
CA ILE A 239 13.71 0.95 4.72
C ILE A 239 13.72 1.80 3.46
N THR A 240 12.56 2.04 2.87
CA THR A 240 12.42 3.03 1.79
C THR A 240 11.81 4.30 2.35
N PHE A 241 12.49 5.43 2.17
CA PHE A 241 11.94 6.75 2.47
C PHE A 241 11.33 7.35 1.20
N GLU A 242 10.04 7.60 1.23
CA GLU A 242 9.32 8.28 0.16
C GLU A 242 9.46 9.79 0.35
N TYR A 243 9.97 10.49 -0.66
CA TYR A 243 10.21 11.93 -0.59
C TYR A 243 9.64 12.62 -1.84
N ILE A 244 8.48 13.24 -1.69
CA ILE A 244 7.85 14.00 -2.76
C ILE A 244 8.56 15.34 -2.95
N LEU A 245 8.88 15.72 -4.18
CA LEU A 245 9.54 16.99 -4.49
C LEU A 245 8.54 18.08 -4.82
N LEU A 246 8.45 19.08 -3.95
CA LEU A 246 7.55 20.24 -4.05
C LEU A 246 8.39 21.49 -4.31
N HIS A 247 8.14 22.14 -5.44
CA HIS A 247 8.93 23.29 -5.89
C HIS A 247 8.92 24.45 -4.88
N GLY A 248 10.13 24.89 -4.50
CA GLY A 248 10.34 25.98 -3.55
C GLY A 248 9.92 25.66 -2.10
N VAL A 249 9.64 24.39 -1.80
CA VAL A 249 9.17 23.96 -0.47
C VAL A 249 10.18 23.05 0.22
N ASN A 250 10.56 21.95 -0.45
CA ASN A 250 11.45 20.93 0.13
C ASN A 250 12.55 20.45 -0.84
N ASP A 251 12.78 21.19 -1.94
CA ASP A 251 13.64 20.79 -3.07
C ASP A 251 14.98 21.55 -3.14
N THR A 252 15.44 22.15 -2.04
CA THR A 252 16.73 22.86 -1.99
C THR A 252 17.90 21.96 -1.62
N ASP A 253 19.13 22.40 -1.93
CA ASP A 253 20.38 21.71 -1.54
C ASP A 253 20.46 21.50 -0.02
N ALA A 254 20.05 22.48 0.77
CA ALA A 254 20.00 22.37 2.22
C ALA A 254 19.11 21.22 2.68
N HIS A 255 17.93 21.06 2.07
CA HIS A 255 17.02 19.95 2.38
C HIS A 255 17.62 18.58 1.97
N ALA A 256 18.33 18.51 0.85
CA ALA A 256 19.02 17.28 0.44
C ALA A 256 20.12 16.88 1.44
N ILE A 257 20.90 17.85 1.92
CA ILE A 257 21.96 17.63 2.92
C ILE A 257 21.35 17.23 4.28
N GLU A 258 20.31 17.90 4.72
CA GLU A 258 19.57 17.54 5.95
C GLU A 258 19.01 16.12 5.85
N LEU A 259 18.42 15.75 4.70
CA LEU A 259 17.89 14.40 4.47
C LEU A 259 18.99 13.34 4.53
N ALA A 260 20.13 13.57 3.86
CA ALA A 260 21.29 12.67 3.93
C ALA A 260 21.80 12.48 5.37
N ASN A 261 21.84 13.58 6.14
CA ASN A 261 22.27 13.53 7.55
C ASN A 261 21.25 12.78 8.43
N LEU A 262 19.94 12.97 8.18
CA LEU A 262 18.88 12.34 8.95
C LEU A 262 18.90 10.81 8.84
N ILE A 263 19.18 10.27 7.64
CA ILE A 263 19.15 8.82 7.37
C ILE A 263 20.56 8.18 7.43
N ARG A 264 21.57 8.94 7.82
CA ARG A 264 22.96 8.48 7.82
C ARG A 264 23.15 7.24 8.68
N GLY A 265 23.82 6.24 8.11
CA GLY A 265 24.10 4.96 8.80
C GLY A 265 22.95 3.96 8.77
N MET A 266 21.80 4.30 8.22
CA MET A 266 20.71 3.37 8.04
C MET A 266 20.85 2.58 6.74
N ASN A 267 20.43 1.30 6.74
CA ASN A 267 20.19 0.55 5.50
C ASN A 267 18.90 1.09 4.85
N ALA A 268 19.02 2.14 4.07
CA ALA A 268 17.89 2.90 3.56
C ALA A 268 17.98 3.16 2.06
N TYR A 269 16.82 3.45 1.49
CA TYR A 269 16.62 3.93 0.13
C TYR A 269 15.80 5.20 0.20
N VAL A 270 16.10 6.19 -0.65
CA VAL A 270 15.23 7.36 -0.84
C VAL A 270 14.61 7.27 -2.22
N ASN A 271 13.27 7.24 -2.27
CA ASN A 271 12.52 7.33 -3.50
C ASN A 271 12.07 8.79 -3.69
N LEU A 272 12.66 9.49 -4.66
CA LEU A 272 12.28 10.85 -5.01
C LEU A 272 11.07 10.80 -5.95
N ILE A 273 9.96 11.36 -5.52
CA ILE A 273 8.68 11.30 -6.24
C ILE A 273 8.37 12.66 -6.87
N PRO A 274 8.26 12.75 -8.20
CA PRO A 274 7.69 13.94 -8.84
C PRO A 274 6.26 14.18 -8.36
N TYR A 275 5.94 15.41 -7.98
CA TYR A 275 4.60 15.76 -7.53
C TYR A 275 3.59 15.73 -8.68
N ASN A 276 2.55 14.95 -8.55
CA ASN A 276 1.37 15.07 -9.40
C ASN A 276 0.47 16.18 -8.84
N GLN A 277 0.34 17.26 -9.58
CA GLN A 277 -0.37 18.46 -9.12
C GLN A 277 -1.82 18.14 -8.76
N VAL A 278 -2.22 18.64 -7.59
CA VAL A 278 -3.60 18.66 -7.10
C VAL A 278 -3.96 20.11 -6.96
N ASP A 279 -4.91 20.58 -7.76
CA ASP A 279 -5.21 22.01 -7.90
C ASP A 279 -5.63 22.65 -6.56
N GLU A 280 -6.35 21.90 -5.74
CA GLU A 280 -6.84 22.35 -4.43
C GLU A 280 -5.71 22.56 -3.41
N ASN A 281 -4.56 21.90 -3.59
CA ASN A 281 -3.46 21.93 -2.60
C ASN A 281 -2.46 23.07 -2.83
N GLY A 282 -2.45 23.67 -4.02
CA GLY A 282 -1.63 24.84 -4.34
C GLY A 282 -0.11 24.58 -4.44
N TYR A 283 0.34 23.32 -4.41
CA TYR A 283 1.75 22.96 -4.62
C TYR A 283 2.05 22.76 -6.11
N VAL A 284 3.31 22.99 -6.48
CA VAL A 284 3.82 22.82 -7.84
C VAL A 284 4.91 21.77 -7.87
N SER A 285 4.94 20.97 -8.92
CA SER A 285 5.99 19.97 -9.12
C SER A 285 7.35 20.63 -9.35
N THR A 286 8.38 20.08 -8.73
CA THR A 286 9.77 20.43 -9.03
C THR A 286 10.10 20.00 -10.46
N ASN A 287 10.80 20.85 -11.21
CA ASN A 287 11.24 20.49 -12.56
C ASN A 287 12.34 19.42 -12.51
N GLU A 288 12.47 18.66 -13.60
CA GLU A 288 13.40 17.54 -13.70
C GLU A 288 14.87 17.93 -13.42
N LYS A 289 15.31 19.11 -13.88
CA LYS A 289 16.68 19.57 -13.67
C LYS A 289 16.98 19.79 -12.18
N VAL A 290 16.05 20.37 -11.44
CA VAL A 290 16.18 20.58 -9.99
C VAL A 290 16.08 19.26 -9.25
N ALA A 291 15.19 18.37 -9.68
CA ALA A 291 15.09 17.02 -9.09
C ALA A 291 16.38 16.19 -9.27
N LEU A 292 16.99 16.23 -10.45
CA LEU A 292 18.28 15.58 -10.69
C LEU A 292 19.40 16.23 -9.87
N HIS A 293 19.43 17.56 -9.76
CA HIS A 293 20.40 18.23 -8.90
C HIS A 293 20.22 17.87 -7.42
N PHE A 294 18.99 17.81 -6.93
CA PHE A 294 18.69 17.34 -5.56
C PHE A 294 19.21 15.90 -5.34
N TYR A 295 18.97 15.01 -6.31
CA TYR A 295 19.51 13.66 -6.30
C TYR A 295 21.04 13.65 -6.20
N ASP A 296 21.74 14.45 -7.04
CA ASP A 296 23.20 14.51 -7.04
C ASP A 296 23.76 15.02 -5.71
N VAL A 297 23.12 16.04 -5.11
CA VAL A 297 23.50 16.56 -3.78
C VAL A 297 23.28 15.49 -2.71
N LEU A 298 22.15 14.79 -2.73
CA LEU A 298 21.84 13.70 -1.80
C LEU A 298 22.90 12.59 -1.89
N MET A 299 23.19 12.12 -3.12
CA MET A 299 24.20 11.08 -3.37
C MET A 299 25.61 11.47 -2.95
N LYS A 300 25.95 12.75 -3.00
CA LYS A 300 27.27 13.26 -2.58
C LYS A 300 27.45 13.22 -1.05
N HIS A 301 26.36 13.25 -0.30
CA HIS A 301 26.41 13.34 1.16
C HIS A 301 26.07 12.02 1.89
N GLY A 302 25.76 10.92 1.16
CA GLY A 302 25.65 9.58 1.74
C GLY A 302 24.62 8.68 1.10
#